data_7034c23e127d0beca0074bd640d9533f
#
_entry.id   7034c23e127d0beca0074bd640d9533f
#
_cell.length_a   1.000
_cell.length_b   1.000
_cell.length_c   1.000
_cell.angle_alpha   90.00
_cell.angle_beta   90.00
_cell.angle_gamma   90.00
#
_symmetry.space_group_name_H-M   'P 1'
#
loop_
_entity.id
_entity.type
_entity.pdbx_description
1 polymer ?
#
loop_
_entity_poly.entity_id
_entity_poly.type
_entity_poly.pdbx_seq_one_letter_code
_entity_poly.pdbx_strand_id
1 'polypeptide(L)'
;KRITINEARKVVYKIPNKIFYKKIKSSLVAVSIIVILSFLAFYNLKPESLLERSIRILKSAKDTSIPPEFDEAVSAIRNNKFPLDNIDLSGANFQCKDLSSLTLRRGIFIGIRGTGVNFDSSNLYLAQFGRFSELNASSFKNALMDESNFENANMIGSSLNNTIARSANFKNATLNGANLSNGDFTSSDFSKVNFTQAELNSTNMRYTILTEANLQDVNVSNADLRDTIGLDQKMLDKTCFSPKNPPIVSAPLIINARSCYNNESKHKERQIMQHALKVVGMMSILNGFCDKGKVINRPPDIPSRPDLNIEIPISSNDI
;
A
#
# COMPACT_ATOMS: atom_id res chain seq x y z
N LYS A 1 -5.61 -3.06 -32.26
CA LYS A 1 -5.94 -1.62 -32.41
C LYS A 1 -7.45 -1.50 -32.43
N ARG A 2 -8.06 -0.85 -31.42
CA ARG A 2 -9.50 -0.58 -31.40
C ARG A 2 -9.78 0.59 -32.36
N ILE A 3 -10.67 0.39 -33.32
CA ILE A 3 -11.10 1.43 -34.24
C ILE A 3 -12.15 2.29 -33.51
N THR A 4 -11.98 3.60 -33.46
CA THR A 4 -12.94 4.50 -32.84
C THR A 4 -14.24 4.62 -33.66
N ILE A 5 -15.35 4.97 -33.00
CA ILE A 5 -16.68 5.16 -33.66
C ILE A 5 -16.57 6.15 -34.85
N ASN A 6 -15.70 7.15 -34.75
CA ASN A 6 -15.47 8.13 -35.83
C ASN A 6 -14.70 7.52 -37.03
N GLU A 7 -13.80 6.56 -36.78
CA GLU A 7 -13.10 5.85 -37.86
C GLU A 7 -14.02 4.85 -38.55
N ALA A 8 -14.87 4.13 -37.78
CA ALA A 8 -15.89 3.26 -38.35
C ALA A 8 -16.90 4.02 -39.21
N ARG A 9 -17.35 5.23 -38.77
CA ARG A 9 -18.19 6.11 -39.60
C ARG A 9 -17.51 6.52 -40.91
N LYS A 10 -16.23 6.88 -40.89
CA LYS A 10 -15.48 7.25 -42.10
C LYS A 10 -15.33 6.12 -43.11
N VAL A 11 -15.28 4.85 -42.65
CA VAL A 11 -15.20 3.69 -43.53
C VAL A 11 -16.57 3.42 -44.20
N VAL A 12 -17.67 3.56 -43.47
CA VAL A 12 -19.03 3.35 -44.01
C VAL A 12 -19.39 4.40 -45.05
N TYR A 13 -18.94 5.68 -44.89
CA TYR A 13 -19.22 6.74 -45.86
C TYR A 13 -18.29 6.77 -47.10
N LYS A 14 -17.21 5.98 -47.13
CA LYS A 14 -16.29 5.89 -48.28
C LYS A 14 -16.64 4.84 -49.32
N ILE A 15 -17.71 4.08 -49.14
CA ILE A 15 -18.19 3.12 -50.15
C ILE A 15 -18.98 3.91 -51.19
N PRO A 16 -18.51 4.02 -52.46
CA PRO A 16 -19.18 4.83 -53.45
C PRO A 16 -20.59 4.28 -53.74
N ASN A 17 -21.61 5.05 -53.41
CA ASN A 17 -23.04 4.70 -53.52
C ASN A 17 -23.49 4.24 -54.93
N LYS A 18 -22.71 4.47 -55.98
CA LYS A 18 -23.09 4.13 -57.35
C LYS A 18 -22.77 2.72 -57.78
N ILE A 19 -21.83 2.04 -57.17
CA ILE A 19 -21.43 0.66 -57.56
C ILE A 19 -22.22 -0.40 -56.78
N PHE A 20 -22.64 -0.07 -55.57
CA PHE A 20 -23.33 -1.00 -54.68
C PHE A 20 -24.78 -1.28 -55.10
N TYR A 21 -25.49 -0.26 -55.58
CA TYR A 21 -26.93 -0.37 -55.88
C TYR A 21 -27.26 -1.08 -57.17
N LYS A 22 -26.35 -1.19 -58.13
CA LYS A 22 -26.65 -1.79 -59.46
C LYS A 22 -26.43 -3.30 -59.53
N LYS A 23 -25.75 -3.93 -58.61
CA LYS A 23 -25.42 -5.37 -58.64
C LYS A 23 -26.05 -6.22 -57.52
N ILE A 24 -26.80 -5.65 -56.61
CA ILE A 24 -27.35 -6.36 -55.44
C ILE A 24 -28.89 -6.37 -55.44
N LYS A 25 -29.51 -6.37 -56.60
CA LYS A 25 -30.98 -6.40 -56.68
C LYS A 25 -31.62 -7.78 -56.42
N SER A 26 -30.83 -8.81 -56.11
CA SER A 26 -31.42 -10.14 -55.87
C SER A 26 -30.49 -11.11 -55.15
N SER A 27 -29.95 -10.80 -53.99
CA SER A 27 -29.12 -11.83 -53.39
C SER A 27 -29.14 -11.85 -51.89
N LEU A 28 -29.51 -12.98 -51.32
CA LEU A 28 -29.31 -13.40 -49.94
C LEU A 28 -27.90 -13.08 -49.40
N VAL A 29 -26.91 -12.95 -50.28
CA VAL A 29 -25.54 -12.60 -49.99
C VAL A 29 -25.42 -11.17 -49.42
N ALA A 30 -26.21 -10.20 -49.91
CA ALA A 30 -26.18 -8.82 -49.41
C ALA A 30 -26.72 -8.73 -47.99
N VAL A 31 -27.80 -9.46 -47.71
CA VAL A 31 -28.37 -9.52 -46.35
C VAL A 31 -27.39 -10.20 -45.40
N SER A 32 -26.72 -11.26 -45.84
CA SER A 32 -25.70 -11.96 -45.07
C SER A 32 -24.50 -11.07 -44.75
N ILE A 33 -24.04 -10.25 -45.69
CA ILE A 33 -22.94 -9.29 -45.49
C ILE A 33 -23.36 -8.21 -44.53
N ILE A 34 -24.58 -7.67 -44.63
CA ILE A 34 -25.10 -6.64 -43.70
C ILE A 34 -25.24 -7.25 -42.30
N VAL A 35 -25.75 -8.46 -42.19
CA VAL A 35 -25.87 -9.16 -40.88
C VAL A 35 -24.49 -9.44 -40.30
N ILE A 36 -23.51 -9.89 -41.08
CA ILE A 36 -22.13 -10.13 -40.64
C ILE A 36 -21.47 -8.81 -40.23
N LEU A 37 -21.63 -7.74 -41.01
CA LEU A 37 -21.08 -6.42 -40.67
C LEU A 37 -21.77 -5.83 -39.44
N SER A 38 -23.09 -6.03 -39.29
CA SER A 38 -23.83 -5.63 -38.09
C SER A 38 -23.41 -6.46 -36.88
N PHE A 39 -23.18 -7.74 -37.05
CA PHE A 39 -22.67 -8.65 -36.01
C PHE A 39 -21.22 -8.33 -35.63
N LEU A 40 -20.37 -8.05 -36.60
CA LEU A 40 -19.00 -7.58 -36.35
C LEU A 40 -18.98 -6.20 -35.70
N ALA A 41 -19.85 -5.28 -36.11
CA ALA A 41 -20.02 -4.01 -35.49
C ALA A 41 -20.56 -4.15 -34.03
N PHE A 42 -21.53 -5.03 -33.82
CA PHE A 42 -22.09 -5.32 -32.50
C PHE A 42 -21.05 -6.01 -31.58
N TYR A 43 -20.24 -6.94 -32.09
CA TYR A 43 -19.14 -7.56 -31.33
C TYR A 43 -17.99 -6.58 -31.03
N ASN A 44 -17.69 -5.68 -31.97
CA ASN A 44 -16.68 -4.63 -31.77
C ASN A 44 -17.19 -3.43 -30.97
N LEU A 45 -18.51 -3.29 -30.81
CA LEU A 45 -19.19 -2.24 -30.04
C LEU A 45 -19.75 -2.77 -28.72
N LYS A 46 -19.28 -3.94 -28.20
CA LYS A 46 -19.63 -4.31 -26.84
C LYS A 46 -19.28 -3.11 -25.94
N PRO A 47 -20.26 -2.52 -25.25
CA PRO A 47 -19.93 -1.47 -24.31
C PRO A 47 -18.94 -2.04 -23.30
N GLU A 48 -17.90 -1.29 -23.02
CA GLU A 48 -16.92 -1.64 -21.99
C GLU A 48 -17.67 -1.96 -20.68
N SER A 49 -17.42 -3.13 -20.10
CA SER A 49 -18.05 -3.49 -18.85
C SER A 49 -17.63 -2.51 -17.74
N LEU A 50 -18.47 -2.36 -16.72
CA LEU A 50 -18.18 -1.53 -15.56
C LEU A 50 -16.83 -1.92 -14.94
N LEU A 51 -16.54 -3.22 -14.86
CA LEU A 51 -15.27 -3.72 -14.34
C LEU A 51 -14.08 -3.33 -15.23
N GLU A 52 -14.18 -3.53 -16.54
CA GLU A 52 -13.10 -3.17 -17.48
C GLU A 52 -12.81 -1.66 -17.44
N ARG A 53 -13.86 -0.83 -17.42
CA ARG A 53 -13.74 0.62 -17.28
C ARG A 53 -13.04 0.98 -15.97
N SER A 54 -13.45 0.39 -14.85
CA SER A 54 -12.88 0.66 -13.54
C SER A 54 -11.39 0.24 -13.48
N ILE A 55 -11.04 -0.95 -13.99
CA ILE A 55 -9.65 -1.41 -14.08
C ILE A 55 -8.81 -0.46 -14.94
N ARG A 56 -9.34 -0.01 -16.09
CA ARG A 56 -8.62 0.94 -16.96
C ARG A 56 -8.35 2.26 -16.24
N ILE A 57 -9.31 2.77 -15.48
CA ILE A 57 -9.15 3.99 -14.67
C ILE A 57 -8.07 3.77 -13.61
N LEU A 58 -8.09 2.66 -12.86
CA LEU A 58 -7.06 2.37 -11.86
C LEU A 58 -5.66 2.30 -12.49
N LYS A 59 -5.52 1.62 -13.63
CA LYS A 59 -4.25 1.49 -14.36
C LYS A 59 -3.75 2.79 -14.97
N SER A 60 -4.61 3.77 -15.16
CA SER A 60 -4.23 5.08 -15.69
C SER A 60 -3.76 6.06 -14.62
N ALA A 61 -3.87 5.71 -13.34
CA ALA A 61 -3.33 6.50 -12.23
C ALA A 61 -1.80 6.37 -12.18
N LYS A 62 -1.11 7.04 -13.10
CA LYS A 62 0.35 7.03 -13.22
C LYS A 62 0.90 8.45 -13.03
N ASP A 63 2.18 8.52 -12.68
CA ASP A 63 2.94 9.75 -12.50
C ASP A 63 2.29 10.75 -11.52
N THR A 64 1.96 11.94 -11.96
CA THR A 64 1.39 13.00 -11.11
C THR A 64 -0.12 13.13 -11.22
N SER A 65 -0.75 12.40 -12.14
CA SER A 65 -2.18 12.54 -12.40
C SER A 65 -2.97 11.33 -11.89
N ILE A 66 -3.91 11.61 -10.99
CA ILE A 66 -4.93 10.64 -10.59
C ILE A 66 -6.19 11.01 -11.39
N PRO A 67 -6.77 10.08 -12.16
CA PRO A 67 -7.99 10.38 -12.93
C PRO A 67 -9.12 10.88 -12.02
N PRO A 68 -9.92 11.87 -12.43
CA PRO A 68 -11.01 12.39 -11.62
C PRO A 68 -12.06 11.31 -11.29
N GLU A 69 -12.24 10.31 -12.15
CA GLU A 69 -13.17 9.21 -11.96
C GLU A 69 -12.61 8.07 -11.08
N PHE A 70 -11.41 8.23 -10.51
CA PHE A 70 -10.73 7.19 -9.74
C PHE A 70 -11.57 6.69 -8.57
N ASP A 71 -12.10 7.59 -7.76
CA ASP A 71 -12.84 7.24 -6.55
C ASP A 71 -14.20 6.59 -6.89
N GLU A 72 -14.81 6.97 -8.02
CA GLU A 72 -16.01 6.30 -8.56
C GLU A 72 -15.70 4.88 -9.03
N ALA A 73 -14.57 4.71 -9.73
CA ALA A 73 -14.14 3.40 -10.19
C ALA A 73 -13.85 2.45 -9.02
N VAL A 74 -13.16 2.92 -7.97
CA VAL A 74 -12.92 2.15 -6.75
C VAL A 74 -14.24 1.79 -6.06
N SER A 75 -15.17 2.75 -5.95
CA SER A 75 -16.48 2.52 -5.34
C SER A 75 -17.30 1.50 -6.13
N ALA A 76 -17.25 1.54 -7.46
CA ALA A 76 -17.90 0.54 -8.31
C ALA A 76 -17.32 -0.88 -8.09
N ILE A 77 -15.99 -1.00 -7.98
CA ILE A 77 -15.33 -2.28 -7.68
C ILE A 77 -15.77 -2.80 -6.32
N ARG A 78 -15.73 -1.96 -5.30
CA ARG A 78 -16.08 -2.30 -3.91
C ARG A 78 -17.55 -2.73 -3.78
N ASN A 79 -18.47 -1.93 -4.32
CA ASN A 79 -19.92 -2.18 -4.22
C ASN A 79 -20.34 -3.47 -4.93
N ASN A 80 -19.71 -3.79 -6.06
CA ASN A 80 -19.99 -5.01 -6.81
C ASN A 80 -19.08 -6.19 -6.39
N LYS A 81 -18.19 -6.00 -5.40
CA LYS A 81 -17.24 -7.01 -4.93
C LYS A 81 -16.41 -7.63 -6.05
N PHE A 82 -16.05 -6.85 -7.05
CA PHE A 82 -15.23 -7.33 -8.16
C PHE A 82 -13.83 -7.70 -7.65
N PRO A 83 -13.38 -8.95 -7.84
CA PRO A 83 -12.02 -9.32 -7.51
C PRO A 83 -11.04 -8.70 -8.51
N LEU A 84 -9.95 -8.14 -8.01
CA LEU A 84 -8.85 -7.58 -8.81
C LEU A 84 -7.60 -8.47 -8.69
N ASP A 85 -7.80 -9.78 -8.66
CA ASP A 85 -6.70 -10.74 -8.55
C ASP A 85 -5.72 -10.60 -9.71
N ASN A 86 -4.42 -10.66 -9.40
CA ASN A 86 -3.31 -10.52 -10.34
C ASN A 86 -3.30 -9.17 -11.11
N ILE A 87 -3.96 -8.13 -10.60
CA ILE A 87 -3.92 -6.81 -11.24
C ILE A 87 -2.50 -6.23 -11.16
N ASP A 88 -2.02 -5.69 -12.28
CA ASP A 88 -0.76 -4.94 -12.30
C ASP A 88 -1.03 -3.43 -12.23
N LEU A 89 -0.63 -2.84 -11.10
CA LEU A 89 -0.73 -1.42 -10.78
C LEU A 89 0.66 -0.82 -10.48
N SER A 90 1.72 -1.45 -11.02
CA SER A 90 3.10 -0.98 -10.81
C SER A 90 3.28 0.48 -11.24
N GLY A 91 4.00 1.25 -10.42
CA GLY A 91 4.27 2.67 -10.65
C GLY A 91 3.04 3.58 -10.52
N ALA A 92 1.90 3.06 -10.07
CA ALA A 92 0.71 3.87 -9.90
C ALA A 92 0.87 4.89 -8.77
N ASN A 93 0.17 6.02 -8.90
CA ASN A 93 0.06 7.03 -7.87
C ASN A 93 -1.27 6.88 -7.12
N PHE A 94 -1.18 6.44 -5.88
CA PHE A 94 -2.33 6.25 -4.98
C PHE A 94 -2.23 7.12 -3.74
N GLN A 95 -1.49 8.21 -3.79
CA GLN A 95 -1.38 9.12 -2.66
C GLN A 95 -2.77 9.54 -2.16
N CYS A 96 -3.01 9.35 -0.86
CA CYS A 96 -4.27 9.66 -0.18
C CYS A 96 -5.50 8.92 -0.74
N LYS A 97 -5.35 7.85 -1.50
CA LYS A 97 -6.49 7.12 -2.07
C LYS A 97 -7.01 6.04 -1.14
N ASP A 98 -8.31 5.84 -1.17
CA ASP A 98 -8.99 4.80 -0.41
C ASP A 98 -9.20 3.54 -1.24
N LEU A 99 -8.33 2.55 -1.02
CA LEU A 99 -8.38 1.21 -1.62
C LEU A 99 -8.82 0.15 -0.58
N SER A 100 -9.50 0.58 0.49
CA SER A 100 -9.93 -0.32 1.55
C SER A 100 -10.97 -1.35 1.08
N SER A 101 -10.98 -2.50 1.75
CA SER A 101 -11.96 -3.59 1.54
C SER A 101 -11.95 -4.16 0.12
N LEU A 102 -10.87 -4.00 -0.64
CA LEU A 102 -10.72 -4.58 -1.97
C LEU A 102 -10.08 -5.97 -1.92
N THR A 103 -10.45 -6.82 -2.87
CA THR A 103 -9.76 -8.10 -3.12
C THR A 103 -8.69 -7.89 -4.19
N LEU A 104 -7.42 -7.92 -3.76
CA LEU A 104 -6.23 -7.56 -4.55
C LEU A 104 -5.16 -8.65 -4.48
N ARG A 105 -5.58 -9.91 -4.40
CA ARG A 105 -4.68 -11.06 -4.25
C ARG A 105 -3.71 -11.15 -5.43
N ARG A 106 -2.43 -11.38 -5.13
CA ARG A 106 -1.35 -11.41 -6.14
C ARG A 106 -1.26 -10.13 -6.97
N GLY A 107 -1.80 -9.02 -6.46
CA GLY A 107 -1.68 -7.71 -7.10
C GLY A 107 -0.22 -7.25 -7.15
N ILE A 108 0.17 -6.59 -8.23
CA ILE A 108 1.52 -6.07 -8.43
C ILE A 108 1.47 -4.56 -8.23
N PHE A 109 2.14 -4.08 -7.16
CA PHE A 109 2.18 -2.69 -6.70
C PHE A 109 3.63 -2.17 -6.64
N ILE A 110 4.52 -2.72 -7.44
CA ILE A 110 5.96 -2.39 -7.41
C ILE A 110 6.17 -0.92 -7.74
N GLY A 111 6.91 -0.21 -6.87
CA GLY A 111 7.27 1.19 -7.09
C GLY A 111 6.08 2.16 -7.08
N ILE A 112 4.99 1.84 -6.37
CA ILE A 112 3.86 2.76 -6.23
C ILE A 112 4.21 3.97 -5.36
N ARG A 113 3.58 5.10 -5.64
CA ARG A 113 3.50 6.25 -4.75
C ARG A 113 2.20 6.18 -3.96
N GLY A 114 2.28 5.62 -2.77
CA GLY A 114 1.13 5.30 -1.92
C GLY A 114 1.18 6.01 -0.56
N THR A 115 1.88 7.15 -0.43
CA THR A 115 1.88 7.91 0.82
C THR A 115 0.45 8.23 1.26
N GLY A 116 0.06 7.80 2.46
CA GLY A 116 -1.28 7.97 2.99
C GLY A 116 -2.37 7.13 2.30
N VAL A 117 -2.01 6.14 1.49
CA VAL A 117 -3.00 5.22 0.89
C VAL A 117 -3.67 4.37 1.97
N ASN A 118 -4.95 4.11 1.80
CA ASN A 118 -5.72 3.26 2.69
C ASN A 118 -6.00 1.89 2.04
N PHE A 119 -5.45 0.81 2.62
CA PHE A 119 -5.72 -0.59 2.28
C PHE A 119 -6.40 -1.34 3.44
N ASP A 120 -7.07 -0.64 4.36
CA ASP A 120 -7.71 -1.27 5.51
C ASP A 120 -8.68 -2.38 5.08
N SER A 121 -8.61 -3.52 5.77
CA SER A 121 -9.47 -4.67 5.52
C SER A 121 -9.39 -5.25 4.09
N SER A 122 -8.37 -4.90 3.32
CA SER A 122 -8.16 -5.44 1.98
C SER A 122 -7.52 -6.83 2.04
N ASN A 123 -7.81 -7.65 1.03
CA ASN A 123 -7.14 -8.92 0.84
C ASN A 123 -5.97 -8.74 -0.14
N LEU A 124 -4.76 -8.75 0.41
CA LEU A 124 -3.47 -8.55 -0.25
C LEU A 124 -2.61 -9.82 -0.24
N TYR A 125 -3.24 -11.00 -0.13
CA TYR A 125 -2.55 -12.29 -0.16
C TYR A 125 -1.61 -12.37 -1.36
N LEU A 126 -0.31 -12.69 -1.14
CA LEU A 126 0.74 -12.75 -2.18
C LEU A 126 0.97 -11.43 -2.95
N ALA A 127 0.46 -10.29 -2.49
CA ALA A 127 0.65 -9.00 -3.17
C ALA A 127 2.12 -8.56 -3.16
N GLN A 128 2.56 -7.88 -4.21
CA GLN A 128 3.94 -7.46 -4.43
C GLN A 128 4.07 -5.95 -4.33
N PHE A 129 4.62 -5.45 -3.21
CA PHE A 129 4.89 -4.02 -2.96
C PHE A 129 6.39 -3.69 -2.97
N GLY A 130 7.25 -4.66 -3.20
CA GLY A 130 8.69 -4.50 -3.12
C GLY A 130 9.26 -3.42 -4.05
N ARG A 131 10.60 -3.23 -3.99
CA ARG A 131 11.35 -2.32 -4.87
C ARG A 131 10.91 -0.86 -4.77
N PHE A 132 11.18 -0.24 -3.59
CA PHE A 132 11.03 1.20 -3.40
C PHE A 132 9.59 1.74 -3.48
N SER A 133 8.60 0.94 -3.14
CA SER A 133 7.25 1.47 -2.95
C SER A 133 7.22 2.47 -1.79
N GLU A 134 6.63 3.63 -2.04
CA GLU A 134 6.50 4.72 -1.08
C GLU A 134 5.15 4.57 -0.35
N LEU A 135 5.16 3.93 0.81
CA LEU A 135 3.98 3.60 1.62
C LEU A 135 3.99 4.31 2.97
N ASN A 136 4.66 5.47 3.03
CA ASN A 136 4.71 6.25 4.27
C ASN A 136 3.31 6.63 4.73
N ALA A 137 3.08 6.48 6.04
CA ALA A 137 1.81 6.84 6.63
C ALA A 137 0.58 6.14 6.03
N SER A 138 0.79 5.07 5.26
CA SER A 138 -0.29 4.24 4.71
C SER A 138 -0.98 3.42 5.80
N SER A 139 -2.20 2.97 5.52
CA SER A 139 -2.97 2.15 6.45
C SER A 139 -3.29 0.78 5.83
N PHE A 140 -2.99 -0.28 6.60
CA PHE A 140 -3.25 -1.68 6.29
C PHE A 140 -3.99 -2.36 7.44
N LYS A 141 -4.74 -1.61 8.26
CA LYS A 141 -5.43 -2.16 9.44
C LYS A 141 -6.36 -3.29 9.04
N ASN A 142 -6.31 -4.39 9.80
CA ASN A 142 -7.13 -5.57 9.55
C ASN A 142 -6.94 -6.19 8.15
N ALA A 143 -5.90 -5.83 7.40
CA ALA A 143 -5.64 -6.40 6.08
C ALA A 143 -5.15 -7.84 6.18
N LEU A 144 -5.45 -8.64 5.15
CA LEU A 144 -4.93 -10.00 4.98
C LEU A 144 -3.75 -9.93 4.01
N MET A 145 -2.52 -10.13 4.51
CA MET A 145 -1.27 -9.90 3.78
C MET A 145 -0.34 -11.12 3.83
N ASP A 146 -0.88 -12.32 4.08
CA ASP A 146 -0.06 -13.53 4.12
C ASP A 146 0.75 -13.65 2.82
N GLU A 147 2.03 -14.03 2.95
CA GLU A 147 2.98 -14.23 1.86
C GLU A 147 3.20 -12.99 0.95
N SER A 148 2.76 -11.82 1.38
CA SER A 148 2.99 -10.57 0.63
C SER A 148 4.46 -10.14 0.70
N ASN A 149 4.89 -9.37 -0.30
CA ASN A 149 6.26 -8.90 -0.40
C ASN A 149 6.34 -7.37 -0.30
N PHE A 150 7.00 -6.88 0.76
CA PHE A 150 7.31 -5.48 1.04
C PHE A 150 8.82 -5.22 1.08
N GLU A 151 9.62 -6.08 0.46
CA GLU A 151 11.07 -5.94 0.46
C GLU A 151 11.51 -4.57 -0.08
N ASN A 152 12.36 -3.86 0.71
CA ASN A 152 12.82 -2.50 0.42
C ASN A 152 11.69 -1.44 0.33
N ALA A 153 10.50 -1.70 0.85
CA ALA A 153 9.42 -0.71 0.90
C ALA A 153 9.69 0.35 1.97
N ASN A 154 9.32 1.60 1.69
CA ASN A 154 9.33 2.67 2.67
C ASN A 154 7.94 2.81 3.32
N MET A 155 7.82 2.45 4.59
CA MET A 155 6.57 2.36 5.34
C MET A 155 6.61 3.15 6.65
N ILE A 156 7.36 4.26 6.69
CA ILE A 156 7.51 5.11 7.89
C ILE A 156 6.13 5.55 8.38
N GLY A 157 5.85 5.36 9.67
CA GLY A 157 4.61 5.78 10.31
C GLY A 157 3.35 5.08 9.79
N SER A 158 3.49 3.99 9.06
CA SER A 158 2.34 3.21 8.56
C SER A 158 1.60 2.49 9.69
N SER A 159 0.32 2.17 9.46
CA SER A 159 -0.52 1.40 10.38
C SER A 159 -0.76 -0.01 9.86
N LEU A 160 -0.20 -1.00 10.55
CA LEU A 160 -0.39 -2.43 10.28
C LEU A 160 -1.07 -3.13 11.47
N ASN A 161 -1.79 -2.41 12.30
CA ASN A 161 -2.42 -3.01 13.48
C ASN A 161 -3.54 -3.98 13.10
N ASN A 162 -3.60 -5.09 13.83
CA ASN A 162 -4.53 -6.20 13.59
C ASN A 162 -4.38 -6.87 12.21
N THR A 163 -3.27 -6.68 11.50
CA THR A 163 -3.05 -7.37 10.21
C THR A 163 -2.72 -8.84 10.42
N ILE A 164 -3.02 -9.66 9.42
CA ILE A 164 -2.52 -11.03 9.29
C ILE A 164 -1.53 -11.02 8.12
N ALA A 165 -0.23 -11.19 8.44
CA ALA A 165 0.88 -11.07 7.49
C ALA A 165 1.89 -12.20 7.69
N ARG A 166 1.39 -13.44 7.82
CA ARG A 166 2.23 -14.62 8.02
C ARG A 166 3.08 -14.91 6.80
N SER A 167 4.32 -15.29 7.03
CA SER A 167 5.30 -15.57 5.97
C SER A 167 5.50 -14.40 4.98
N ALA A 168 5.17 -13.16 5.40
CA ALA A 168 5.38 -11.98 4.57
C ALA A 168 6.87 -11.57 4.57
N ASN A 169 7.33 -11.00 3.48
CA ASN A 169 8.69 -10.51 3.32
C ASN A 169 8.76 -8.99 3.51
N PHE A 170 9.35 -8.54 4.62
CA PHE A 170 9.62 -7.12 4.93
C PHE A 170 11.12 -6.80 4.91
N LYS A 171 11.96 -7.69 4.37
CA LYS A 171 13.41 -7.53 4.37
C LYS A 171 13.83 -6.15 3.86
N ASN A 172 14.75 -5.48 4.59
CA ASN A 172 15.22 -4.11 4.32
C ASN A 172 14.11 -3.04 4.30
N ALA A 173 12.89 -3.31 4.71
CA ALA A 173 11.85 -2.30 4.78
C ALA A 173 12.14 -1.26 5.88
N THR A 174 11.60 -0.06 5.73
CA THR A 174 11.69 1.01 6.71
C THR A 174 10.35 1.16 7.42
N LEU A 175 10.28 0.73 8.70
CA LEU A 175 9.07 0.71 9.54
C LEU A 175 9.20 1.62 10.77
N ASN A 176 10.01 2.67 10.68
CA ASN A 176 10.19 3.64 11.79
C ASN A 176 8.84 4.22 12.21
N GLY A 177 8.55 4.17 13.51
CA GLY A 177 7.31 4.68 14.06
C GLY A 177 6.02 4.00 13.55
N ALA A 178 6.13 2.90 12.83
CA ALA A 178 4.97 2.14 12.37
C ALA A 178 4.23 1.46 13.54
N ASN A 179 2.92 1.29 13.38
CA ASN A 179 2.10 0.58 14.36
C ASN A 179 1.74 -0.81 13.82
N LEU A 180 2.34 -1.85 14.42
CA LEU A 180 2.09 -3.25 14.09
C LEU A 180 1.28 -3.97 15.19
N SER A 181 0.77 -3.25 16.20
CA SER A 181 0.13 -3.85 17.38
C SER A 181 -0.98 -4.84 17.01
N ASN A 182 -1.06 -5.91 17.80
CA ASN A 182 -2.02 -7.00 17.65
C ASN A 182 -1.97 -7.73 16.29
N GLY A 183 -0.91 -7.54 15.51
CA GLY A 183 -0.74 -8.22 14.22
C GLY A 183 -0.20 -9.64 14.38
N ASP A 184 -0.49 -10.51 13.42
CA ASP A 184 0.12 -11.83 13.28
C ASP A 184 1.14 -11.81 12.14
N PHE A 185 2.42 -11.82 12.52
CA PHE A 185 3.57 -11.84 11.61
C PHE A 185 4.36 -13.14 11.69
N THR A 186 3.72 -14.22 12.13
CA THR A 186 4.36 -15.54 12.25
C THR A 186 5.16 -15.89 11.00
N SER A 187 6.41 -16.30 11.17
CA SER A 187 7.33 -16.75 10.10
C SER A 187 7.69 -15.67 9.06
N SER A 188 7.43 -14.41 9.32
CA SER A 188 7.79 -13.31 8.38
C SER A 188 9.27 -12.98 8.44
N ASP A 189 9.82 -12.49 7.33
CA ASP A 189 11.21 -12.03 7.24
C ASP A 189 11.28 -10.51 7.47
N PHE A 190 11.85 -10.12 8.62
CA PHE A 190 12.16 -8.74 8.99
C PHE A 190 13.68 -8.48 9.04
N SER A 191 14.47 -9.27 8.31
CA SER A 191 15.92 -9.06 8.25
C SER A 191 16.24 -7.64 7.80
N LYS A 192 17.13 -6.96 8.53
CA LYS A 192 17.58 -5.59 8.26
C LYS A 192 16.48 -4.52 8.26
N VAL A 193 15.33 -4.81 8.83
CA VAL A 193 14.25 -3.83 8.98
C VAL A 193 14.64 -2.77 10.00
N ASN A 194 14.30 -1.52 9.71
CA ASN A 194 14.41 -0.47 10.70
C ASN A 194 13.04 -0.27 11.40
N PHE A 195 12.96 -0.75 12.64
CA PHE A 195 11.79 -0.62 13.51
C PHE A 195 11.88 0.53 14.52
N THR A 196 12.88 1.41 14.41
CA THR A 196 13.06 2.47 15.41
C THR A 196 11.72 3.09 15.83
N GLN A 197 11.41 3.04 17.12
CA GLN A 197 10.19 3.58 17.75
C GLN A 197 8.86 2.97 17.23
N ALA A 198 8.88 1.83 16.58
CA ALA A 198 7.67 1.12 16.19
C ALA A 198 6.92 0.55 17.40
N GLU A 199 5.62 0.34 17.24
CA GLU A 199 4.74 -0.30 18.20
C GLU A 199 4.48 -1.76 17.81
N LEU A 200 5.08 -2.68 18.56
CA LEU A 200 4.91 -4.14 18.38
C LEU A 200 4.14 -4.76 19.55
N ASN A 201 3.37 -3.97 20.31
CA ASN A 201 2.66 -4.49 21.46
C ASN A 201 1.60 -5.53 21.07
N SER A 202 1.57 -6.64 21.78
CA SER A 202 0.66 -7.77 21.56
C SER A 202 0.76 -8.41 20.16
N THR A 203 1.90 -8.26 19.47
CA THR A 203 2.14 -8.92 18.19
C THR A 203 2.52 -10.38 18.38
N ASN A 204 2.14 -11.22 17.43
CA ASN A 204 2.70 -12.56 17.26
C ASN A 204 3.86 -12.49 16.25
N MET A 205 5.10 -12.61 16.77
CA MET A 205 6.34 -12.58 16.00
C MET A 205 7.07 -13.94 16.01
N ARG A 206 6.37 -15.02 16.34
CA ARG A 206 7.01 -16.35 16.43
C ARG A 206 7.60 -16.76 15.09
N TYR A 207 8.78 -17.38 15.16
CA TYR A 207 9.52 -17.87 13.99
C TYR A 207 9.90 -16.77 12.98
N THR A 208 9.78 -15.50 13.32
CA THR A 208 10.23 -14.42 12.44
C THR A 208 11.75 -14.34 12.35
N ILE A 209 12.26 -13.80 11.25
CA ILE A 209 13.68 -13.53 11.07
C ILE A 209 13.92 -12.05 11.40
N LEU A 210 14.73 -11.77 12.44
CA LEU A 210 15.10 -10.43 12.90
C LEU A 210 16.57 -10.11 12.71
N THR A 211 17.29 -10.92 11.92
CA THR A 211 18.73 -10.74 11.68
C THR A 211 19.04 -9.31 11.23
N GLU A 212 19.93 -8.63 11.97
CA GLU A 212 20.34 -7.23 11.72
C GLU A 212 19.19 -6.21 11.78
N ALA A 213 18.02 -6.55 12.32
CA ALA A 213 16.92 -5.59 12.51
C ALA A 213 17.29 -4.53 13.57
N ASN A 214 16.85 -3.30 13.37
CA ASN A 214 17.03 -2.24 14.36
C ASN A 214 15.79 -2.12 15.24
N LEU A 215 15.91 -2.55 16.50
CA LEU A 215 14.84 -2.51 17.52
C LEU A 215 14.97 -1.33 18.50
N GLN A 216 15.66 -0.25 18.12
CA GLN A 216 15.84 0.91 19.00
C GLN A 216 14.50 1.53 19.41
N ASP A 217 14.25 1.59 20.71
CA ASP A 217 13.05 2.18 21.33
C ASP A 217 11.71 1.57 20.85
N VAL A 218 11.72 0.33 20.37
CA VAL A 218 10.51 -0.42 19.98
C VAL A 218 9.73 -0.84 21.22
N ASN A 219 8.41 -0.62 21.22
CA ASN A 219 7.52 -1.13 22.24
C ASN A 219 7.14 -2.59 21.97
N VAL A 220 7.66 -3.52 22.77
CA VAL A 220 7.39 -4.96 22.65
C VAL A 220 6.48 -5.49 23.77
N SER A 221 5.67 -4.64 24.40
CA SER A 221 4.75 -5.07 25.47
C SER A 221 3.85 -6.21 25.00
N ASN A 222 3.86 -7.32 25.77
CA ASN A 222 3.04 -8.52 25.45
C ASN A 222 3.29 -9.11 24.04
N ALA A 223 4.41 -8.79 23.38
CA ALA A 223 4.76 -9.39 22.10
C ALA A 223 5.27 -10.82 22.30
N ASP A 224 4.89 -11.74 21.42
CA ASP A 224 5.43 -13.11 21.39
C ASP A 224 6.62 -13.17 20.42
N LEU A 225 7.82 -13.15 20.98
CA LEU A 225 9.10 -13.18 20.26
C LEU A 225 9.77 -14.55 20.34
N ARG A 226 9.02 -15.61 20.69
CA ARG A 226 9.59 -16.96 20.81
C ARG A 226 10.03 -17.47 19.46
N ASP A 227 11.12 -18.20 19.46
CA ASP A 227 11.64 -18.91 18.30
C ASP A 227 12.02 -17.97 17.13
N THR A 228 12.24 -16.67 17.42
CA THR A 228 12.74 -15.71 16.44
C THR A 228 14.19 -15.98 16.09
N ILE A 229 14.54 -15.81 14.82
CA ILE A 229 15.88 -16.01 14.30
C ILE A 229 16.63 -14.67 14.28
N GLY A 230 17.83 -14.63 14.86
CA GLY A 230 18.70 -13.45 14.84
C GLY A 230 18.37 -12.40 15.90
N LEU A 231 17.42 -12.64 16.80
CA LEU A 231 17.23 -11.81 17.99
C LEU A 231 18.30 -12.15 19.02
N ASP A 232 19.08 -11.17 19.42
CA ASP A 232 20.08 -11.27 20.47
C ASP A 232 19.73 -10.38 21.69
N GLN A 233 20.49 -10.57 22.79
CA GLN A 233 20.26 -9.81 24.02
C GLN A 233 20.46 -8.30 23.81
N LYS A 234 21.46 -7.90 23.00
CA LYS A 234 21.76 -6.49 22.71
C LYS A 234 20.61 -5.82 21.94
N MET A 235 19.94 -6.54 21.06
CA MET A 235 18.75 -6.05 20.36
C MET A 235 17.58 -5.91 21.33
N LEU A 236 17.34 -6.93 22.17
CA LEU A 236 16.27 -6.92 23.16
C LEU A 236 16.43 -5.79 24.19
N ASP A 237 17.66 -5.53 24.65
CA ASP A 237 17.96 -4.48 25.61
C ASP A 237 17.69 -3.05 25.08
N LYS A 238 17.60 -2.88 23.75
CA LYS A 238 17.21 -1.60 23.14
C LYS A 238 15.71 -1.38 23.09
N THR A 239 14.91 -2.41 23.33
CA THR A 239 13.46 -2.33 23.33
C THR A 239 12.93 -1.77 24.65
N CYS A 240 11.65 -1.45 24.67
CA CYS A 240 10.94 -1.11 25.91
C CYS A 240 9.62 -1.89 25.98
N PHE A 241 9.07 -2.03 27.19
CA PHE A 241 7.77 -2.69 27.41
C PHE A 241 7.10 -2.20 28.69
N SER A 242 5.81 -2.49 28.84
CA SER A 242 5.07 -2.29 30.10
C SER A 242 5.50 -3.35 31.11
N PRO A 243 5.94 -3.01 32.33
CA PRO A 243 6.33 -3.99 33.34
C PRO A 243 5.22 -4.99 33.70
N LYS A 244 3.97 -4.61 33.50
CA LYS A 244 2.82 -5.51 33.71
C LYS A 244 2.63 -6.53 32.58
N ASN A 245 3.15 -6.22 31.39
CA ASN A 245 2.98 -7.01 30.18
C ASN A 245 4.32 -7.17 29.45
N PRO A 246 5.29 -7.92 30.02
CA PRO A 246 6.57 -8.16 29.37
C PRO A 246 6.40 -8.97 28.08
N PRO A 247 7.35 -8.88 27.14
CA PRO A 247 7.36 -9.75 25.97
C PRO A 247 7.65 -11.19 26.39
N ILE A 248 7.25 -12.15 25.53
CA ILE A 248 7.58 -13.56 25.70
C ILE A 248 8.75 -13.88 24.77
N VAL A 249 9.85 -14.38 25.33
CA VAL A 249 11.07 -14.74 24.59
C VAL A 249 11.47 -16.19 24.86
N SER A 250 12.24 -16.79 23.96
CA SER A 250 12.87 -18.12 24.20
C SER A 250 14.17 -17.96 24.99
N ALA A 251 14.52 -18.96 25.80
CA ALA A 251 15.84 -19.04 26.43
C ALA A 251 16.96 -19.07 25.34
N PRO A 252 18.14 -18.49 25.58
CA PRO A 252 18.64 -17.97 26.85
C PRO A 252 18.38 -16.45 27.07
N LEU A 253 17.54 -15.81 26.28
CA LEU A 253 17.29 -14.38 26.41
C LEU A 253 16.65 -14.02 27.76
N ILE A 254 17.09 -12.91 28.33
CA ILE A 254 16.62 -12.41 29.62
C ILE A 254 15.91 -11.08 29.42
N ILE A 255 14.73 -10.94 30.02
CA ILE A 255 13.97 -9.70 29.94
C ILE A 255 14.52 -8.72 30.98
N ASN A 256 15.25 -7.71 30.54
CA ASN A 256 15.72 -6.62 31.38
C ASN A 256 14.68 -5.49 31.37
N ALA A 257 14.12 -5.17 32.55
CA ALA A 257 13.00 -4.25 32.69
C ALA A 257 13.38 -2.81 32.25
N ARG A 258 13.14 -2.47 31.01
CA ARG A 258 13.13 -1.08 30.51
C ARG A 258 11.69 -0.68 30.23
N SER A 259 11.11 0.14 31.11
CA SER A 259 9.75 0.64 30.91
C SER A 259 9.69 1.66 29.79
N CYS A 260 8.73 1.50 28.88
CA CYS A 260 8.40 2.53 27.88
C CYS A 260 7.88 3.83 28.52
N TYR A 261 7.45 3.76 29.80
CA TYR A 261 6.76 4.85 30.48
C TYR A 261 7.61 5.59 31.53
N ASN A 262 8.80 5.07 31.89
CA ASN A 262 9.59 5.59 33.01
C ASN A 262 10.59 6.71 32.69
N ASN A 263 10.51 7.32 31.51
CA ASN A 263 11.30 8.48 31.20
C ASN A 263 10.37 9.59 30.69
N GLU A 264 9.99 10.52 31.57
CA GLU A 264 9.27 11.74 31.17
C GLU A 264 9.98 12.48 30.01
N SER A 265 11.33 12.46 30.01
CA SER A 265 12.14 12.98 28.89
C SER A 265 11.92 12.21 27.59
N LYS A 266 11.87 10.88 27.61
CA LYS A 266 11.64 10.06 26.41
C LYS A 266 10.18 10.01 25.97
N HIS A 267 9.24 10.16 26.90
CA HIS A 267 7.85 10.41 26.55
C HIS A 267 7.69 11.78 25.87
N LYS A 268 8.42 12.78 26.36
CA LYS A 268 8.55 14.09 25.71
C LYS A 268 9.25 13.98 24.35
N GLU A 269 10.33 13.20 24.23
CA GLU A 269 10.99 12.93 22.95
C GLU A 269 10.11 12.15 21.96
N ARG A 270 9.34 11.16 22.42
CA ARG A 270 8.29 10.51 21.61
C ARG A 270 7.19 11.49 21.23
N GLN A 271 6.71 12.31 22.15
CA GLN A 271 5.75 13.36 21.83
C GLN A 271 6.37 14.42 20.91
N ILE A 272 7.64 14.79 21.11
CA ILE A 272 8.38 15.71 20.25
C ILE A 272 8.62 15.08 18.90
N MET A 273 8.92 13.78 18.79
CA MET A 273 9.09 13.12 17.53
C MET A 273 7.75 12.80 16.85
N GLN A 274 6.72 12.42 17.59
CA GLN A 274 5.35 12.40 17.06
C GLN A 274 4.86 13.81 16.71
N HIS A 275 5.31 14.83 17.44
CA HIS A 275 5.05 16.22 17.13
C HIS A 275 5.97 16.73 16.01
N ALA A 276 7.23 16.31 15.94
CA ALA A 276 8.12 16.57 14.80
C ALA A 276 7.71 15.81 13.53
N LEU A 277 7.25 14.58 13.64
CA LEU A 277 6.56 13.88 12.55
C LEU A 277 5.23 14.58 12.20
N LYS A 278 4.56 15.21 13.19
CA LYS A 278 3.44 16.13 12.97
C LYS A 278 3.89 17.47 12.37
N VAL A 279 4.97 18.07 12.84
CA VAL A 279 5.47 19.40 12.47
C VAL A 279 6.32 19.36 11.19
N VAL A 280 7.11 18.31 10.97
CA VAL A 280 7.81 18.07 9.70
C VAL A 280 6.83 17.60 8.60
N GLY A 281 5.53 17.62 8.91
CA GLY A 281 4.51 17.42 7.90
C GLY A 281 4.21 15.96 7.54
N MET A 282 4.73 14.96 8.29
CA MET A 282 4.32 13.57 7.99
C MET A 282 2.99 13.19 8.65
N MET A 283 2.61 13.77 9.80
CA MET A 283 1.26 13.56 10.38
C MET A 283 0.32 14.76 10.24
N SER A 284 0.78 15.99 10.04
CA SER A 284 -0.03 17.07 9.49
C SER A 284 -0.22 16.91 7.98
N ILE A 285 0.69 16.21 7.34
CA ILE A 285 0.50 15.61 6.02
C ILE A 285 -0.67 14.61 6.07
N LEU A 286 -0.82 13.78 7.11
CA LEU A 286 -1.92 12.82 7.21
C LEU A 286 -3.27 13.47 7.52
N ASN A 287 -3.32 14.47 8.39
CA ASN A 287 -4.58 15.17 8.72
C ASN A 287 -4.86 16.39 7.85
N GLY A 288 -3.88 16.92 7.11
CA GLY A 288 -4.00 18.07 6.25
C GLY A 288 -3.58 17.85 4.80
N PHE A 289 -2.82 16.77 4.51
CA PHE A 289 -2.38 16.42 3.16
C PHE A 289 -3.40 15.54 2.44
N CYS A 290 -4.10 14.69 3.19
CA CYS A 290 -5.14 13.81 2.68
C CYS A 290 -6.51 14.23 3.25
N ASP A 291 -7.06 15.38 2.88
CA ASP A 291 -8.44 15.71 3.21
C ASP A 291 -9.37 15.16 2.13
N LYS A 292 -10.35 14.34 2.55
CA LYS A 292 -11.37 13.72 1.67
C LYS A 292 -10.79 13.04 0.43
N GLY A 293 -9.64 12.36 0.58
CA GLY A 293 -8.99 11.64 -0.52
C GLY A 293 -8.29 12.54 -1.55
N LYS A 294 -8.05 13.82 -1.25
CA LYS A 294 -7.32 14.75 -2.09
C LYS A 294 -6.02 15.21 -1.44
N VAL A 295 -4.98 15.36 -2.25
CA VAL A 295 -3.72 16.00 -1.86
C VAL A 295 -3.97 17.51 -1.79
N ILE A 296 -3.93 18.12 -0.59
CA ILE A 296 -4.22 19.55 -0.43
C ILE A 296 -2.97 20.41 -0.66
N ASN A 297 -1.79 19.93 -0.25
CA ASN A 297 -0.52 20.61 -0.49
C ASN A 297 0.54 19.59 -0.86
N ARG A 298 1.33 19.89 -1.89
CA ARG A 298 2.50 19.09 -2.24
C ARG A 298 3.53 19.27 -1.13
N PRO A 299 3.98 18.19 -0.42
CA PRO A 299 5.09 18.34 0.49
C PRO A 299 6.32 18.82 -0.30
N PRO A 300 7.23 19.60 0.31
CA PRO A 300 8.54 19.80 -0.26
C PRO A 300 9.14 18.43 -0.57
N ASP A 301 9.84 18.28 -1.69
CA ASP A 301 10.43 17.03 -2.13
C ASP A 301 11.14 16.35 -0.95
N ILE A 302 10.52 15.32 -0.39
CA ILE A 302 11.11 14.52 0.67
C ILE A 302 12.22 13.74 -0.02
N PRO A 303 13.49 13.88 0.41
CA PRO A 303 14.57 13.14 -0.20
C PRO A 303 14.25 11.65 -0.11
N SER A 304 14.41 10.93 -1.21
CA SER A 304 14.09 9.51 -1.39
C SER A 304 14.99 8.56 -0.56
N ARG A 305 15.87 9.11 0.26
CA ARG A 305 16.64 8.45 1.33
C ARG A 305 16.83 9.42 2.49
N PRO A 306 16.41 9.08 3.69
CA PRO A 306 16.89 9.78 4.85
C PRO A 306 18.28 9.21 5.23
N ASP A 307 19.32 9.81 4.71
CA ASP A 307 20.54 9.92 5.50
C ASP A 307 20.22 10.96 6.58
N LEU A 308 19.36 10.54 7.52
CA LEU A 308 18.85 11.39 8.60
C LEU A 308 19.94 11.58 9.67
N ASN A 309 20.94 12.38 9.35
CA ASN A 309 21.60 13.23 10.32
C ASN A 309 20.73 14.50 10.46
N ILE A 310 19.60 14.43 11.14
CA ILE A 310 18.88 15.62 11.58
C ILE A 310 19.58 16.10 12.85
N GLU A 311 20.51 17.01 12.74
CA GLU A 311 20.88 17.89 13.82
C GLU A 311 19.70 18.84 14.07
N ILE A 312 18.90 18.56 15.10
CA ILE A 312 17.85 19.48 15.56
C ILE A 312 18.56 20.56 16.38
N PRO A 313 18.55 21.84 15.96
CA PRO A 313 19.04 22.91 16.82
C PRO A 313 18.08 23.04 18.00
N ILE A 314 18.51 22.58 19.17
CA ILE A 314 17.82 22.82 20.44
C ILE A 314 18.06 24.30 20.79
N SER A 315 17.02 25.10 20.71
CA SER A 315 17.04 26.47 21.24
C SER A 315 17.27 26.40 22.74
N SER A 316 18.30 27.12 23.22
CA SER A 316 18.70 27.18 24.62
C SER A 316 17.72 27.90 25.56
N ASN A 317 16.49 28.14 25.14
CA ASN A 317 15.48 28.90 25.89
C ASN A 317 14.30 28.05 26.39
N ASP A 318 14.35 26.71 26.27
CA ASP A 318 13.28 25.81 26.76
C ASP A 318 13.81 24.82 27.82
N ILE A 319 14.65 25.31 28.76
CA ILE A 319 15.01 24.59 29.98
C ILE A 319 14.25 25.21 31.15
#